data_32bb881f3afb99da22ce5c71c65f24c9
#
_entry.id   32bb881f3afb99da22ce5c71c65f24c9
#
_cell.length_a   1.000
_cell.length_b   1.000
_cell.length_c   1.000
_cell.angle_alpha   90.00
_cell.angle_beta   90.00
_cell.angle_gamma   90.00
#
_symmetry.space_group_name_H-M   'P 1'
#
loop_
_entity.id
_entity.type
_entity.pdbx_description
1 polymer ?
#
loop_
_entity_poly.entity_id
_entity_poly.type
_entity_poly.pdbx_seq_one_letter_code
_entity_poly.pdbx_strand_id
1 'polypeptide(L)'
;MNLILALFFLTRSCRPFKLTEGAEKILPLAKELLRTKNKIEYKVQDFLLKPTEIRLSLPVNMTRDDLFELMDKYASAHPNLKIRLLNDCDHKHLLDNETDVAMLPYLPQNDEDEMVLFDAGFSYNMLLASPEYIRRNGAPQSLDELKAHPLILRESRIYPITKTLEHGDERINLDPEFKLRYLGDAFSCKTAALMGKGIAVDLSLAYCKEEIEESRLVPLLPGWHRPKWTMIVAIRKEDAKDKAVCEFAQWFADRQKEAYPSRWKPLFNKYQVTP
;
A
#
# COMPACT_ATOMS: atom_id res chain seq x y z
N MET A 1 13.08 28.38 -37.89
CA MET A 1 11.64 28.32 -38.17
C MET A 1 11.00 27.48 -37.07
N ASN A 2 10.62 28.17 -35.98
CA ASN A 2 10.09 27.50 -34.78
C ASN A 2 8.62 27.15 -34.96
N LEU A 3 8.34 25.91 -35.34
CA LEU A 3 7.00 25.33 -35.28
C LEU A 3 6.79 24.80 -33.86
N ILE A 4 6.71 25.70 -32.89
CA ILE A 4 6.46 25.36 -31.50
C ILE A 4 4.98 25.55 -31.24
N LEU A 5 4.23 24.43 -31.46
CA LEU A 5 3.63 23.77 -30.31
C LEU A 5 2.53 24.58 -29.64
N ALA A 6 1.47 24.94 -30.37
CA ALA A 6 0.14 25.08 -29.81
C ALA A 6 -0.50 23.68 -29.70
N LEU A 7 0.16 22.74 -29.03
CA LEU A 7 -0.42 21.46 -28.67
C LEU A 7 -1.18 21.67 -27.36
N PHE A 8 -2.49 21.81 -27.45
CA PHE A 8 -3.35 21.69 -26.28
C PHE A 8 -3.33 20.22 -25.86
N PHE A 9 -2.73 19.91 -24.71
CA PHE A 9 -2.60 18.54 -24.21
C PHE A 9 -3.90 17.99 -23.63
N LEU A 10 -4.84 18.87 -23.22
CA LEU A 10 -6.11 18.49 -22.61
C LEU A 10 -7.29 19.06 -23.36
N THR A 11 -8.32 18.26 -23.52
CA THR A 11 -9.61 18.71 -24.08
C THR A 11 -10.39 19.44 -23.00
N ARG A 12 -10.58 20.76 -23.15
CA ARG A 12 -11.28 21.60 -22.15
C ARG A 12 -12.80 21.42 -22.12
N SER A 13 -13.36 20.75 -23.12
CA SER A 13 -14.81 20.59 -23.31
C SER A 13 -15.43 19.39 -22.58
N CYS A 14 -14.64 18.54 -21.95
CA CYS A 14 -15.10 17.31 -21.31
C CYS A 14 -14.68 17.23 -19.84
N ARG A 15 -15.57 16.76 -18.97
CA ARG A 15 -15.22 16.27 -17.63
C ARG A 15 -15.56 14.77 -17.57
N PRO A 16 -14.62 13.88 -17.22
CA PRO A 16 -13.19 14.13 -16.89
C PRO A 16 -12.38 14.62 -18.11
N PHE A 17 -11.32 15.39 -17.83
CA PHE A 17 -10.40 15.84 -18.88
C PHE A 17 -9.79 14.66 -19.63
N LYS A 18 -9.78 14.73 -20.95
CA LYS A 18 -9.14 13.71 -21.79
C LYS A 18 -7.90 14.31 -22.48
N LEU A 19 -6.93 13.46 -22.69
CA LEU A 19 -5.78 13.82 -23.51
C LEU A 19 -6.26 14.04 -24.97
N THR A 20 -5.60 14.95 -25.65
CA THR A 20 -5.76 15.06 -27.11
C THR A 20 -4.99 13.95 -27.80
N GLU A 21 -5.35 13.60 -29.03
CA GLU A 21 -4.62 12.60 -29.85
C GLU A 21 -3.11 12.92 -29.96
N GLY A 22 -2.78 14.21 -30.08
CA GLY A 22 -1.39 14.66 -30.07
C GLY A 22 -0.70 14.43 -28.72
N ALA A 23 -1.42 14.65 -27.62
CA ALA A 23 -0.90 14.41 -26.29
C ALA A 23 -0.68 12.91 -26.02
N GLU A 24 -1.59 12.05 -26.47
CA GLU A 24 -1.46 10.59 -26.36
C GLU A 24 -0.21 10.06 -27.09
N LYS A 25 0.11 10.61 -28.26
CA LYS A 25 1.30 10.24 -29.02
C LYS A 25 2.59 10.75 -28.38
N ILE A 26 2.57 11.92 -27.73
CA ILE A 26 3.76 12.55 -27.14
C ILE A 26 4.01 12.05 -25.71
N LEU A 27 2.98 11.70 -24.97
CA LEU A 27 3.08 11.31 -23.58
C LEU A 27 4.09 10.17 -23.32
N PRO A 28 4.14 9.07 -24.11
CA PRO A 28 5.16 8.04 -23.94
C PRO A 28 6.58 8.57 -24.10
N LEU A 29 6.82 9.39 -25.13
CA LEU A 29 8.12 10.00 -25.39
C LEU A 29 8.53 11.00 -24.31
N ALA A 30 7.58 11.78 -23.80
CA ALA A 30 7.82 12.69 -22.69
C ALA A 30 8.20 11.94 -21.40
N LYS A 31 7.53 10.83 -21.14
CA LYS A 31 7.87 9.93 -20.02
C LYS A 31 9.26 9.33 -20.16
N GLU A 32 9.60 8.86 -21.36
CA GLU A 32 10.93 8.31 -21.67
C GLU A 32 12.03 9.39 -21.48
N LEU A 33 11.77 10.61 -21.93
CA LEU A 33 12.69 11.74 -21.74
C LEU A 33 12.89 12.03 -20.25
N LEU A 34 11.84 12.04 -19.47
CA LEU A 34 11.90 12.24 -18.01
C LEU A 34 12.67 11.10 -17.33
N ARG A 35 12.42 9.85 -17.70
CA ARG A 35 13.17 8.69 -17.23
C ARG A 35 14.66 8.83 -17.51
N THR A 36 15.00 9.22 -18.76
CA THR A 36 16.39 9.40 -19.16
C THR A 36 17.05 10.57 -18.42
N LYS A 37 16.34 11.69 -18.26
CA LYS A 37 16.80 12.84 -17.47
C LYS A 37 17.10 12.40 -16.02
N ASN A 38 16.16 11.72 -15.37
CA ASN A 38 16.32 11.26 -13.99
C ASN A 38 17.49 10.26 -13.87
N LYS A 39 17.67 9.38 -14.85
CA LYS A 39 18.84 8.46 -14.92
C LYS A 39 20.17 9.21 -14.99
N ILE A 40 20.24 10.28 -15.78
CA ILE A 40 21.46 11.10 -15.90
C ILE A 40 21.72 11.82 -14.58
N GLU A 41 20.73 12.46 -13.99
CA GLU A 41 20.84 13.15 -12.72
C GLU A 41 21.31 12.21 -11.60
N TYR A 42 20.71 11.00 -11.53
CA TYR A 42 21.12 9.95 -10.60
C TYR A 42 22.59 9.54 -10.80
N LYS A 43 22.99 9.24 -12.05
CA LYS A 43 24.40 8.86 -12.34
C LYS A 43 25.40 9.97 -12.09
N VAL A 44 25.03 11.21 -12.29
CA VAL A 44 25.87 12.37 -11.95
C VAL A 44 26.02 12.49 -10.43
N GLN A 45 24.95 12.30 -9.68
CA GLN A 45 24.97 12.29 -8.21
C GLN A 45 25.78 11.10 -7.68
N ASP A 46 25.61 9.91 -8.24
CA ASP A 46 26.37 8.71 -7.90
C ASP A 46 27.88 8.88 -8.17
N PHE A 47 28.23 9.56 -9.26
CA PHE A 47 29.65 9.85 -9.60
C PHE A 47 30.28 10.93 -8.73
N LEU A 48 29.51 11.98 -8.37
CA LEU A 48 30.02 13.12 -7.62
C LEU A 48 29.98 12.95 -6.10
N LEU A 49 28.99 12.22 -5.61
CA LEU A 49 28.71 12.01 -4.20
C LEU A 49 28.30 10.54 -4.03
N LYS A 50 29.05 9.73 -3.29
CA LYS A 50 28.55 8.40 -2.88
C LYS A 50 27.10 8.54 -2.42
N PRO A 51 26.19 7.60 -2.74
CA PRO A 51 24.76 7.76 -2.54
C PRO A 51 24.49 8.18 -1.10
N THR A 52 24.11 9.43 -0.94
CA THR A 52 23.78 10.02 0.35
C THR A 52 22.29 9.98 0.61
N GLU A 53 21.48 9.55 -0.35
CA GLU A 53 20.03 9.51 -0.23
C GLU A 53 19.46 8.23 -0.86
N ILE A 54 18.61 7.53 -0.11
CA ILE A 54 17.72 6.47 -0.61
C ILE A 54 16.28 6.98 -0.52
N ARG A 55 15.58 6.98 -1.64
CA ARG A 55 14.15 7.31 -1.74
C ARG A 55 13.34 6.03 -1.54
N LEU A 56 12.72 5.89 -0.38
CA LEU A 56 11.88 4.76 -0.01
C LEU A 56 10.41 5.13 -0.15
N SER A 57 9.72 4.46 -1.06
CA SER A 57 8.28 4.56 -1.23
C SER A 57 7.58 3.45 -0.44
N LEU A 58 6.52 3.79 0.29
CA LEU A 58 5.74 2.84 1.09
C LEU A 58 4.30 3.31 1.28
N PRO A 59 3.36 2.38 1.52
CA PRO A 59 1.98 2.74 1.85
C PRO A 59 1.92 3.62 3.10
N VAL A 60 1.10 4.67 3.08
CA VAL A 60 0.99 5.64 4.18
C VAL A 60 0.69 4.98 5.54
N ASN A 61 -0.06 3.90 5.55
CA ASN A 61 -0.38 3.14 6.77
C ASN A 61 0.80 2.31 7.32
N MET A 62 1.95 2.33 6.65
CA MET A 62 3.20 1.74 7.12
C MET A 62 4.10 2.75 7.82
N THR A 63 3.81 4.06 7.70
CA THR A 63 4.56 5.12 8.40
C THR A 63 4.08 5.21 9.85
N ARG A 64 4.81 4.57 10.74
CA ARG A 64 4.52 4.46 12.18
C ARG A 64 5.81 4.58 12.98
N ASP A 65 5.68 4.69 14.31
CA ASP A 65 6.82 4.87 15.21
C ASP A 65 7.88 3.78 15.07
N ASP A 66 7.45 2.51 14.96
CA ASP A 66 8.35 1.37 14.78
C ASP A 66 9.13 1.39 13.44
N LEU A 67 8.63 2.07 12.42
CA LEU A 67 9.38 2.31 11.20
C LEU A 67 10.57 3.23 11.43
N PHE A 68 10.37 4.33 12.17
CA PHE A 68 11.44 5.28 12.45
C PHE A 68 12.52 4.66 13.34
N GLU A 69 12.14 3.88 14.36
CA GLU A 69 13.11 3.11 15.15
C GLU A 69 13.93 2.14 14.29
N LEU A 70 13.29 1.53 13.28
CA LEU A 70 13.97 0.66 12.34
C LEU A 70 14.93 1.46 11.45
N MET A 71 14.49 2.59 10.90
CA MET A 71 15.32 3.46 10.05
C MET A 71 16.52 4.02 10.82
N ASP A 72 16.35 4.41 12.07
CA ASP A 72 17.43 4.91 12.93
C ASP A 72 18.52 3.86 13.15
N LYS A 73 18.15 2.58 13.29
CA LYS A 73 19.14 1.49 13.39
C LYS A 73 19.98 1.38 12.12
N TYR A 74 19.38 1.52 10.96
CA TYR A 74 20.12 1.48 9.70
C TYR A 74 20.97 2.73 9.51
N ALA A 75 20.42 3.92 9.76
CA ALA A 75 21.11 5.19 9.65
C ALA A 75 22.32 5.27 10.59
N SER A 76 22.23 4.70 11.79
CA SER A 76 23.35 4.66 12.74
C SER A 76 24.56 3.90 12.22
N ALA A 77 24.34 2.86 11.39
CA ALA A 77 25.41 2.11 10.72
C ALA A 77 25.89 2.81 9.42
N HIS A 78 25.12 3.77 8.91
CA HIS A 78 25.35 4.47 7.65
C HIS A 78 25.24 6.00 7.84
N PRO A 79 26.15 6.66 8.57
CA PRO A 79 25.98 8.04 9.04
C PRO A 79 25.87 9.09 7.93
N ASN A 80 26.31 8.77 6.70
CA ASN A 80 26.19 9.66 5.55
C ASN A 80 24.93 9.41 4.70
N LEU A 81 24.08 8.45 5.11
CA LEU A 81 22.88 8.09 4.38
C LEU A 81 21.72 8.97 4.82
N LYS A 82 21.02 9.56 3.86
CA LYS A 82 19.72 10.20 4.01
C LYS A 82 18.64 9.29 3.47
N ILE A 83 17.61 9.04 4.25
CA ILE A 83 16.43 8.28 3.80
C ILE A 83 15.30 9.28 3.56
N ARG A 84 14.79 9.31 2.33
CA ARG A 84 13.60 10.09 1.97
C ARG A 84 12.39 9.16 1.90
N LEU A 85 11.40 9.39 2.74
CA LEU A 85 10.15 8.63 2.72
C LEU A 85 9.15 9.27 1.76
N LEU A 86 8.56 8.44 0.91
CA LEU A 86 7.52 8.81 -0.06
C LEU A 86 6.27 7.99 0.22
N ASN A 87 5.13 8.66 0.35
CA ASN A 87 3.85 8.01 0.64
C ASN A 87 3.14 7.60 -0.66
N ASP A 88 3.77 6.73 -1.41
CA ASP A 88 3.23 6.14 -2.61
C ASP A 88 3.61 4.67 -2.68
N CYS A 89 2.76 3.84 -3.27
CA CYS A 89 3.02 2.41 -3.44
C CYS A 89 2.76 1.94 -4.88
N ASP A 90 2.81 2.85 -5.86
CA ASP A 90 2.77 2.49 -7.27
C ASP A 90 4.18 2.12 -7.75
N HIS A 91 4.36 0.85 -8.20
CA HIS A 91 5.63 0.37 -8.73
C HIS A 91 6.08 1.15 -9.98
N LYS A 92 5.17 1.86 -10.67
CA LYS A 92 5.51 2.71 -11.81
C LYS A 92 6.44 3.86 -11.42
N HIS A 93 6.27 4.42 -10.23
CA HIS A 93 7.21 5.43 -9.72
C HIS A 93 8.62 4.88 -9.52
N LEU A 94 8.73 3.58 -9.19
CA LEU A 94 10.01 2.89 -9.18
C LEU A 94 10.60 2.78 -10.59
N LEU A 95 9.81 2.31 -11.56
CA LEU A 95 10.24 2.18 -12.95
C LEU A 95 10.55 3.53 -13.61
N ASP A 96 9.83 4.59 -13.24
CA ASP A 96 10.07 5.97 -13.69
C ASP A 96 11.24 6.66 -12.99
N ASN A 97 11.96 5.94 -12.10
CA ASN A 97 13.09 6.44 -11.31
C ASN A 97 12.72 7.62 -10.39
N GLU A 98 11.51 7.64 -9.89
CA GLU A 98 11.05 8.61 -8.89
C GLU A 98 11.33 8.14 -7.45
N THR A 99 11.51 6.82 -7.28
CA THR A 99 11.92 6.16 -6.03
C THR A 99 13.00 5.12 -6.31
N ASP A 100 13.79 4.77 -5.31
CA ASP A 100 14.88 3.78 -5.42
C ASP A 100 14.44 2.42 -4.88
N VAL A 101 13.67 2.43 -3.80
CA VAL A 101 13.13 1.24 -3.15
C VAL A 101 11.63 1.45 -2.92
N ALA A 102 10.81 0.49 -3.29
CA ALA A 102 9.36 0.54 -3.10
C ALA A 102 8.87 -0.62 -2.25
N MET A 103 8.07 -0.34 -1.23
CA MET A 103 7.30 -1.36 -0.52
C MET A 103 5.91 -1.46 -1.12
N LEU A 104 5.62 -2.57 -1.76
CA LEU A 104 4.39 -2.81 -2.49
C LEU A 104 3.46 -3.74 -1.71
N PRO A 105 2.18 -3.38 -1.54
CA PRO A 105 1.18 -4.25 -0.92
C PRO A 105 0.56 -5.24 -1.93
N TYR A 106 1.23 -5.55 -3.03
CA TYR A 106 0.79 -6.43 -4.11
C TYR A 106 1.98 -6.89 -4.95
N LEU A 107 1.80 -7.95 -5.75
CA LEU A 107 2.73 -8.35 -6.80
C LEU A 107 2.46 -7.50 -8.05
N PRO A 108 3.46 -6.78 -8.58
CA PRO A 108 3.31 -6.00 -9.82
C PRO A 108 3.19 -6.95 -11.01
N GLN A 109 1.98 -7.08 -11.53
CA GLN A 109 1.73 -7.90 -12.72
C GLN A 109 2.25 -7.21 -13.98
N ASN A 110 2.85 -7.98 -14.90
CA ASN A 110 3.42 -7.58 -16.20
C ASN A 110 4.73 -6.79 -16.15
N ASP A 111 5.21 -6.33 -15.01
CA ASP A 111 6.43 -5.53 -14.87
C ASP A 111 7.48 -6.24 -13.97
N GLU A 112 7.24 -7.50 -13.60
CA GLU A 112 8.08 -8.29 -12.69
C GLU A 112 9.51 -8.45 -13.22
N ASP A 113 9.65 -8.59 -14.54
CA ASP A 113 10.94 -8.77 -15.20
C ASP A 113 11.82 -7.50 -15.17
N GLU A 114 11.24 -6.33 -14.91
CA GLU A 114 11.97 -5.06 -14.78
C GLU A 114 12.45 -4.78 -13.36
N MET A 115 12.11 -5.64 -12.40
CA MET A 115 12.40 -5.44 -10.98
C MET A 115 13.14 -6.63 -10.34
N VAL A 116 13.76 -6.35 -9.20
CA VAL A 116 14.17 -7.37 -8.22
C VAL A 116 13.23 -7.27 -7.04
N LEU A 117 12.61 -8.39 -6.68
CA LEU A 117 11.58 -8.48 -5.66
C LEU A 117 12.12 -9.23 -4.43
N PHE A 118 11.91 -8.63 -3.26
CA PHE A 118 12.27 -9.20 -1.96
C PHE A 118 10.99 -9.47 -1.17
N ASP A 119 10.83 -10.67 -0.64
CA ASP A 119 9.70 -11.02 0.21
C ASP A 119 9.78 -10.29 1.55
N ALA A 120 8.85 -9.39 1.78
CA ALA A 120 8.72 -8.62 3.04
C ALA A 120 7.64 -9.19 3.98
N GLY A 121 7.16 -10.40 3.70
CA GLY A 121 6.19 -11.10 4.51
C GLY A 121 4.74 -10.85 4.09
N PHE A 122 3.83 -10.96 5.06
CA PHE A 122 2.39 -10.83 4.82
C PHE A 122 1.66 -10.35 6.07
N SER A 123 0.40 -10.00 5.89
CA SER A 123 -0.49 -9.57 6.95
C SER A 123 -1.91 -10.10 6.70
N TYR A 124 -2.74 -10.04 7.73
CA TYR A 124 -4.16 -10.28 7.63
C TYR A 124 -4.97 -9.02 7.92
N ASN A 125 -6.11 -8.92 7.26
CA ASN A 125 -7.11 -7.89 7.46
C ASN A 125 -8.40 -8.57 7.94
N MET A 126 -9.02 -8.01 8.97
CA MET A 126 -10.27 -8.52 9.54
C MET A 126 -11.37 -7.46 9.49
N LEU A 127 -12.60 -7.91 9.73
CA LEU A 127 -13.73 -7.01 9.86
C LEU A 127 -13.64 -6.28 11.20
N LEU A 128 -13.72 -4.95 11.16
CA LEU A 128 -13.58 -4.10 12.34
C LEU A 128 -14.72 -3.10 12.44
N ALA A 129 -15.26 -2.90 13.64
CA ALA A 129 -16.19 -1.81 13.93
C ALA A 129 -15.91 -1.18 15.28
N SER A 130 -16.36 0.06 15.48
CA SER A 130 -16.27 0.69 16.80
C SER A 130 -17.35 0.15 17.76
N PRO A 131 -17.10 0.12 19.08
CA PRO A 131 -18.10 -0.23 20.08
C PRO A 131 -19.37 0.63 19.97
N GLU A 132 -19.23 1.89 19.61
CA GLU A 132 -20.34 2.80 19.41
C GLU A 132 -21.26 2.35 18.26
N TYR A 133 -20.66 1.88 17.15
CA TYR A 133 -21.41 1.31 16.05
C TYR A 133 -22.18 0.05 16.48
N ILE A 134 -21.48 -0.86 17.17
CA ILE A 134 -22.04 -2.13 17.66
C ILE A 134 -23.22 -1.88 18.62
N ARG A 135 -23.07 -0.92 19.54
CA ARG A 135 -24.14 -0.58 20.49
C ARG A 135 -25.41 -0.09 19.80
N ARG A 136 -25.29 0.66 18.70
CA ARG A 136 -26.45 1.22 17.97
C ARG A 136 -27.09 0.23 17.00
N ASN A 137 -26.30 -0.61 16.37
CA ASN A 137 -26.75 -1.39 15.22
C ASN A 137 -26.67 -2.92 15.44
N GLY A 138 -26.14 -3.36 16.59
CA GLY A 138 -25.79 -4.75 16.82
C GLY A 138 -24.48 -5.17 16.17
N ALA A 139 -23.94 -6.30 16.58
CA ALA A 139 -22.83 -6.98 15.94
C ALA A 139 -23.38 -8.12 15.08
N PRO A 140 -23.07 -8.21 13.78
CA PRO A 140 -23.49 -9.34 12.97
C PRO A 140 -22.87 -10.63 13.51
N GLN A 141 -23.69 -11.68 13.62
CA GLN A 141 -23.27 -13.01 14.07
C GLN A 141 -23.06 -13.96 12.88
N SER A 142 -23.47 -13.54 11.69
CA SER A 142 -23.33 -14.31 10.45
C SER A 142 -23.09 -13.38 9.26
N LEU A 143 -22.69 -13.96 8.13
CA LEU A 143 -22.55 -13.23 6.87
C LEU A 143 -23.89 -12.67 6.36
N ASP A 144 -24.99 -13.40 6.60
CA ASP A 144 -26.34 -12.92 6.22
C ASP A 144 -26.72 -11.67 7.02
N GLU A 145 -26.41 -11.64 8.30
CA GLU A 145 -26.59 -10.44 9.11
C GLU A 145 -25.67 -9.29 8.65
N LEU A 146 -24.43 -9.59 8.23
CA LEU A 146 -23.50 -8.59 7.70
C LEU A 146 -24.08 -7.85 6.51
N LYS A 147 -24.91 -8.46 5.67
CA LYS A 147 -25.59 -7.83 4.52
C LYS A 147 -26.47 -6.64 4.94
N ALA A 148 -26.98 -6.65 6.16
CA ALA A 148 -27.79 -5.55 6.68
C ALA A 148 -26.97 -4.31 7.09
N HIS A 149 -25.68 -4.48 7.32
CA HIS A 149 -24.78 -3.43 7.79
C HIS A 149 -24.10 -2.64 6.66
N PRO A 150 -23.91 -1.32 6.80
CA PRO A 150 -23.10 -0.55 5.86
C PRO A 150 -21.62 -0.95 5.97
N LEU A 151 -21.02 -1.30 4.83
CA LEU A 151 -19.61 -1.68 4.75
C LEU A 151 -18.74 -0.52 4.31
N ILE A 152 -17.52 -0.53 4.82
CA ILE A 152 -16.44 0.40 4.52
C ILE A 152 -15.31 -0.41 3.90
N LEU A 153 -14.92 -0.11 2.66
CA LEU A 153 -13.87 -0.82 1.93
C LEU A 153 -12.77 0.12 1.50
N ARG A 154 -11.55 -0.43 1.44
CA ARG A 154 -10.45 0.29 0.83
C ARG A 154 -10.57 0.25 -0.68
N GLU A 155 -10.32 1.39 -1.29
CA GLU A 155 -10.20 1.56 -2.72
C GLU A 155 -8.86 2.20 -3.07
N SER A 156 -8.21 1.69 -4.11
CA SER A 156 -6.98 2.23 -4.65
C SER A 156 -7.02 2.15 -6.17
N ARG A 157 -6.32 3.07 -6.82
CA ARG A 157 -6.13 2.99 -8.28
C ARG A 157 -5.16 1.88 -8.70
N ILE A 158 -4.41 1.34 -7.76
CA ILE A 158 -3.29 0.42 -8.01
C ILE A 158 -3.69 -1.03 -7.73
N TYR A 159 -4.54 -1.25 -6.75
CA TYR A 159 -4.99 -2.59 -6.36
C TYR A 159 -6.52 -2.62 -6.20
N PRO A 160 -7.15 -3.77 -6.49
CA PRO A 160 -8.60 -3.85 -6.53
C PRO A 160 -9.22 -3.71 -5.13
N ILE A 161 -10.48 -3.29 -5.11
CA ILE A 161 -11.34 -3.36 -3.91
C ILE A 161 -11.39 -4.79 -3.42
N THR A 162 -11.42 -4.97 -2.11
CA THR A 162 -11.62 -6.30 -1.51
C THR A 162 -13.01 -6.82 -1.85
N LYS A 163 -13.06 -7.94 -2.57
CA LYS A 163 -14.33 -8.60 -2.97
C LYS A 163 -14.56 -9.93 -2.27
N THR A 164 -13.56 -10.45 -1.58
CA THR A 164 -13.59 -11.81 -1.04
C THR A 164 -13.26 -11.80 0.45
N LEU A 165 -14.05 -12.55 1.22
CA LEU A 165 -13.70 -12.98 2.58
C LEU A 165 -13.49 -14.48 2.61
N GLU A 166 -12.65 -14.95 3.52
CA GLU A 166 -12.27 -16.34 3.73
C GLU A 166 -12.47 -16.74 5.19
N HIS A 167 -12.89 -17.98 5.41
CA HIS A 167 -12.92 -18.64 6.71
C HIS A 167 -12.56 -20.13 6.50
N GLY A 168 -11.34 -20.54 6.83
CA GLY A 168 -10.84 -21.86 6.48
C GLY A 168 -10.87 -22.06 4.96
N ASP A 169 -11.60 -23.08 4.50
CA ASP A 169 -11.76 -23.39 3.07
C ASP A 169 -12.95 -22.66 2.42
N GLU A 170 -13.76 -21.97 3.23
CA GLU A 170 -14.91 -21.22 2.74
C GLU A 170 -14.50 -19.87 2.16
N ARG A 171 -15.07 -19.52 1.01
CA ARG A 171 -14.89 -18.20 0.36
C ARG A 171 -16.22 -17.64 -0.05
N ILE A 172 -16.43 -16.36 0.22
CA ILE A 172 -17.60 -15.61 -0.21
C ILE A 172 -17.22 -14.36 -0.97
N ASN A 173 -18.11 -13.94 -1.86
CA ASN A 173 -18.02 -12.65 -2.55
C ASN A 173 -18.85 -11.59 -1.83
N LEU A 174 -18.28 -10.40 -1.65
CA LEU A 174 -18.96 -9.24 -1.06
C LEU A 174 -19.90 -8.50 -2.02
N ASP A 175 -19.94 -8.87 -3.31
CA ASP A 175 -20.70 -8.21 -4.36
C ASP A 175 -21.70 -9.18 -4.99
N PRO A 176 -22.94 -8.77 -5.31
CA PRO A 176 -23.57 -7.44 -5.15
C PRO A 176 -24.45 -7.27 -3.89
N GLU A 177 -24.51 -8.25 -3.02
CA GLU A 177 -25.54 -8.34 -1.96
C GLU A 177 -25.25 -7.44 -0.73
N PHE A 178 -24.03 -6.92 -0.62
CA PHE A 178 -23.58 -6.15 0.54
C PHE A 178 -23.73 -4.64 0.33
N LYS A 179 -24.09 -3.93 1.41
CA LYS A 179 -24.29 -2.48 1.38
C LYS A 179 -22.95 -1.72 1.46
N LEU A 180 -22.26 -1.61 0.32
CA LEU A 180 -21.07 -0.76 0.25
C LEU A 180 -21.47 0.71 0.42
N ARG A 181 -20.94 1.38 1.45
CA ARG A 181 -21.32 2.75 1.75
C ARG A 181 -20.17 3.74 1.62
N TYR A 182 -19.00 3.36 2.06
CA TYR A 182 -17.81 4.22 2.01
C TYR A 182 -16.67 3.47 1.34
N LEU A 183 -16.04 4.15 0.40
CA LEU A 183 -14.83 3.70 -0.29
C LEU A 183 -13.75 4.76 -0.09
N GLY A 184 -12.53 4.33 0.24
CA GLY A 184 -11.42 5.26 0.45
C GLY A 184 -10.11 4.57 0.77
N ASP A 185 -9.08 5.36 1.04
CA ASP A 185 -7.81 4.84 1.49
C ASP A 185 -7.87 4.23 2.91
N ALA A 186 -6.78 3.62 3.35
CA ALA A 186 -6.72 2.97 4.67
C ALA A 186 -7.00 3.94 5.83
N PHE A 187 -6.53 5.19 5.72
CA PHE A 187 -6.73 6.20 6.76
C PHE A 187 -8.20 6.63 6.85
N SER A 188 -8.82 6.93 5.70
CA SER A 188 -10.24 7.30 5.61
C SER A 188 -11.14 6.17 6.11
N CYS A 189 -10.85 4.92 5.73
CA CYS A 189 -11.60 3.76 6.19
C CYS A 189 -11.48 3.52 7.71
N LYS A 190 -10.27 3.64 8.28
CA LYS A 190 -10.08 3.53 9.73
C LYS A 190 -10.82 4.64 10.48
N THR A 191 -10.73 5.87 9.99
CA THR A 191 -11.45 7.01 10.56
C THR A 191 -12.96 6.79 10.53
N ALA A 192 -13.51 6.36 9.39
CA ALA A 192 -14.94 6.09 9.27
C ALA A 192 -15.40 4.97 10.22
N ALA A 193 -14.62 3.90 10.37
CA ALA A 193 -14.91 2.81 11.31
C ALA A 193 -14.91 3.30 12.77
N LEU A 194 -13.91 4.07 13.18
CA LEU A 194 -13.81 4.69 14.51
C LEU A 194 -14.98 5.63 14.81
N MET A 195 -15.44 6.37 13.81
CA MET A 195 -16.61 7.25 13.91
C MET A 195 -17.96 6.50 13.87
N GLY A 196 -17.95 5.17 13.87
CA GLY A 196 -19.18 4.37 13.87
C GLY A 196 -20.02 4.49 12.60
N LYS A 197 -19.38 4.66 11.42
CA LYS A 197 -20.08 4.82 10.14
C LYS A 197 -20.43 3.50 9.46
N GLY A 198 -19.91 2.38 9.96
CA GLY A 198 -20.11 1.05 9.40
C GLY A 198 -19.07 0.05 9.87
N ILE A 199 -19.03 -1.09 9.19
CA ILE A 199 -18.07 -2.17 9.40
C ILE A 199 -17.00 -2.08 8.30
N ALA A 200 -15.75 -1.88 8.69
CA ALA A 200 -14.62 -1.96 7.77
C ALA A 200 -14.22 -3.43 7.61
N VAL A 201 -14.16 -3.93 6.38
CA VAL A 201 -13.93 -5.35 6.11
C VAL A 201 -12.49 -5.70 5.73
N ASP A 202 -11.64 -4.70 5.51
CA ASP A 202 -10.29 -4.92 4.99
C ASP A 202 -9.22 -4.04 5.63
N LEU A 203 -9.39 -3.67 6.88
CA LEU A 203 -8.34 -2.98 7.63
C LEU A 203 -7.32 -3.97 8.19
N SER A 204 -6.04 -3.66 7.98
CA SER A 204 -4.93 -4.46 8.50
C SER A 204 -4.92 -4.48 10.02
N LEU A 205 -4.81 -5.67 10.61
CA LEU A 205 -4.66 -5.84 12.05
C LEU A 205 -3.42 -5.09 12.58
N ALA A 206 -2.32 -5.11 11.82
CA ALA A 206 -1.11 -4.38 12.20
C ALA A 206 -1.33 -2.86 12.21
N TYR A 207 -2.12 -2.34 11.29
CA TYR A 207 -2.45 -0.90 11.22
C TYR A 207 -3.44 -0.46 12.29
N CYS A 208 -4.28 -1.37 12.77
CA CYS A 208 -5.30 -1.10 13.78
C CYS A 208 -4.96 -1.69 15.15
N LYS A 209 -3.70 -2.10 15.36
CA LYS A 209 -3.28 -2.78 16.58
C LYS A 209 -3.65 -2.00 17.83
N GLU A 210 -3.25 -0.74 17.88
CA GLU A 210 -3.47 0.15 19.02
C GLU A 210 -4.97 0.34 19.30
N GLU A 211 -5.77 0.58 18.26
CA GLU A 211 -7.22 0.75 18.39
C GLU A 211 -7.92 -0.53 18.86
N ILE A 212 -7.40 -1.70 18.47
CA ILE A 212 -7.96 -2.99 18.92
C ILE A 212 -7.56 -3.26 20.37
N GLU A 213 -6.31 -3.03 20.76
CA GLU A 213 -5.83 -3.22 22.13
C GLU A 213 -6.53 -2.26 23.10
N GLU A 214 -6.80 -1.03 22.68
CA GLU A 214 -7.56 -0.02 23.43
C GLU A 214 -9.09 -0.22 23.33
N SER A 215 -9.56 -1.24 22.65
CA SER A 215 -10.98 -1.52 22.45
C SER A 215 -11.75 -0.40 21.73
N ARG A 216 -11.09 0.44 20.94
CA ARG A 216 -11.71 1.46 20.08
C ARG A 216 -12.21 0.87 18.76
N LEU A 217 -11.59 -0.24 18.32
CA LEU A 217 -12.08 -1.10 17.27
C LEU A 217 -12.19 -2.53 17.79
N VAL A 218 -13.24 -3.22 17.39
CA VAL A 218 -13.52 -4.60 17.79
C VAL A 218 -13.61 -5.47 16.53
N PRO A 219 -12.83 -6.56 16.46
CA PRO A 219 -12.98 -7.56 15.42
C PRO A 219 -14.35 -8.24 15.49
N LEU A 220 -14.95 -8.42 14.31
CA LEU A 220 -16.25 -9.03 14.12
C LEU A 220 -16.15 -10.31 13.30
N LEU A 221 -17.13 -11.18 13.41
CA LEU A 221 -17.19 -12.46 12.71
C LEU A 221 -15.86 -13.22 12.84
N PRO A 222 -15.53 -13.74 14.03
CA PRO A 222 -14.28 -14.45 14.27
C PRO A 222 -14.02 -15.52 13.20
N GLY A 223 -12.77 -15.62 12.76
CA GLY A 223 -12.38 -16.54 11.68
C GLY A 223 -12.52 -15.97 10.27
N TRP A 224 -13.44 -15.02 10.05
CA TRP A 224 -13.59 -14.38 8.75
C TRP A 224 -12.55 -13.26 8.58
N HIS A 225 -11.82 -13.31 7.47
CA HIS A 225 -10.79 -12.35 7.14
C HIS A 225 -10.68 -12.17 5.61
N ARG A 226 -10.00 -11.12 5.19
CA ARG A 226 -9.58 -10.98 3.79
C ARG A 226 -8.53 -12.03 3.46
N PRO A 227 -8.42 -12.46 2.17
CA PRO A 227 -7.28 -13.25 1.72
C PRO A 227 -5.95 -12.64 2.17
N LYS A 228 -5.00 -13.50 2.46
CA LYS A 228 -3.65 -13.12 2.89
C LYS A 228 -3.06 -12.00 2.05
N TRP A 229 -2.59 -10.96 2.71
CA TRP A 229 -2.04 -9.78 2.08
C TRP A 229 -0.51 -9.88 2.00
N THR A 230 0.01 -10.09 0.82
CA THR A 230 1.47 -10.18 0.59
C THR A 230 2.08 -8.78 0.51
N MET A 231 3.29 -8.64 1.07
CA MET A 231 4.11 -7.44 1.00
C MET A 231 5.44 -7.75 0.32
N ILE A 232 5.84 -6.89 -0.60
CA ILE A 232 7.05 -7.02 -1.40
C ILE A 232 7.85 -5.73 -1.28
N VAL A 233 9.16 -5.85 -1.11
CA VAL A 233 10.09 -4.74 -1.35
C VAL A 233 10.67 -4.94 -2.75
N ALA A 234 10.70 -3.88 -3.55
CA ALA A 234 11.14 -3.90 -4.93
C ALA A 234 12.18 -2.82 -5.21
N ILE A 235 13.13 -3.15 -6.07
CA ILE A 235 14.06 -2.20 -6.70
C ILE A 235 14.05 -2.44 -8.22
N ARG A 236 14.46 -1.46 -9.02
CA ARG A 236 14.66 -1.71 -10.45
C ARG A 236 15.76 -2.74 -10.67
N LYS A 237 15.63 -3.55 -11.69
CA LYS A 237 16.63 -4.55 -12.08
C LYS A 237 17.99 -3.91 -12.40
N GLU A 238 17.99 -2.72 -12.98
CA GLU A 238 19.22 -1.98 -13.28
C GLU A 238 19.97 -1.50 -12.03
N ASP A 239 19.24 -1.26 -10.92
CA ASP A 239 19.82 -0.83 -9.64
C ASP A 239 20.31 -2.00 -8.78
N ALA A 240 20.09 -3.24 -9.18
CA ALA A 240 20.65 -4.41 -8.49
C ALA A 240 22.20 -4.40 -8.43
N LYS A 241 22.85 -3.57 -9.27
CA LYS A 241 24.29 -3.33 -9.25
C LYS A 241 24.70 -2.26 -8.24
N ASP A 242 23.77 -1.41 -7.81
CA ASP A 242 24.01 -0.46 -6.74
C ASP A 242 23.95 -1.20 -5.40
N LYS A 243 25.12 -1.38 -4.82
CA LYS A 243 25.28 -2.12 -3.59
C LYS A 243 24.48 -1.49 -2.43
N ALA A 244 24.44 -0.16 -2.34
CA ALA A 244 23.76 0.54 -1.25
C ALA A 244 22.24 0.36 -1.35
N VAL A 245 21.66 0.51 -2.55
CA VAL A 245 20.22 0.31 -2.80
C VAL A 245 19.83 -1.14 -2.56
N CYS A 246 20.61 -2.09 -3.09
CA CYS A 246 20.32 -3.51 -2.96
C CYS A 246 20.41 -4.00 -1.51
N GLU A 247 21.47 -3.61 -0.79
CA GLU A 247 21.65 -3.94 0.64
C GLU A 247 20.56 -3.35 1.52
N PHE A 248 20.18 -2.09 1.26
CA PHE A 248 19.07 -1.46 1.98
C PHE A 248 17.74 -2.19 1.71
N ALA A 249 17.44 -2.49 0.45
CA ALA A 249 16.18 -3.15 0.08
C ALA A 249 16.06 -4.54 0.72
N GLN A 250 17.13 -5.36 0.63
CA GLN A 250 17.16 -6.67 1.27
C GLN A 250 17.03 -6.56 2.78
N TRP A 251 17.84 -5.69 3.41
CA TRP A 251 17.77 -5.45 4.85
C TRP A 251 16.36 -5.01 5.29
N PHE A 252 15.75 -4.07 4.55
CA PHE A 252 14.42 -3.57 4.87
C PHE A 252 13.34 -4.66 4.76
N ALA A 253 13.40 -5.46 3.69
CA ALA A 253 12.50 -6.60 3.51
C ALA A 253 12.62 -7.62 4.65
N ASP A 254 13.85 -8.01 5.00
CA ASP A 254 14.13 -8.96 6.08
C ASP A 254 13.60 -8.45 7.42
N ARG A 255 13.84 -7.17 7.75
CA ARG A 255 13.35 -6.57 8.99
C ARG A 255 11.83 -6.50 9.03
N GLN A 256 11.18 -6.16 7.91
CA GLN A 256 9.71 -6.19 7.85
C GLN A 256 9.18 -7.61 8.05
N LYS A 257 9.76 -8.59 7.38
CA LYS A 257 9.37 -9.99 7.49
C LYS A 257 9.51 -10.54 8.91
N GLU A 258 10.54 -10.12 9.65
CA GLU A 258 10.78 -10.55 11.02
C GLU A 258 9.92 -9.81 12.05
N ALA A 259 9.85 -8.48 11.96
CA ALA A 259 9.22 -7.64 12.97
C ALA A 259 7.70 -7.50 12.80
N TYR A 260 7.23 -7.38 11.56
CA TYR A 260 5.84 -7.08 11.26
C TYR A 260 4.81 -8.11 11.79
N PRO A 261 5.09 -9.42 11.79
CA PRO A 261 4.16 -10.41 12.37
C PRO A 261 3.83 -10.15 13.85
N SER A 262 4.73 -9.57 14.64
CA SER A 262 4.48 -9.24 16.04
C SER A 262 3.31 -8.27 16.23
N ARG A 263 2.99 -7.46 15.21
CA ARG A 263 1.90 -6.50 15.27
C ARG A 263 0.52 -7.09 14.98
N TRP A 264 0.44 -8.13 14.18
CA TRP A 264 -0.85 -8.69 13.76
C TRP A 264 -1.10 -10.12 14.26
N LYS A 265 -0.07 -10.95 14.37
CA LYS A 265 -0.21 -12.38 14.66
C LYS A 265 -0.87 -12.67 16.01
N PRO A 266 -0.55 -11.97 17.12
CA PRO A 266 -1.24 -12.17 18.39
C PRO A 266 -2.73 -11.84 18.31
N LEU A 267 -3.09 -10.75 17.58
CA LEU A 267 -4.48 -10.37 17.38
C LEU A 267 -5.20 -11.38 16.49
N PHE A 268 -4.59 -11.79 15.39
CA PHE A 268 -5.16 -12.79 14.50
C PHE A 268 -5.45 -14.09 15.25
N ASN A 269 -4.50 -14.61 16.00
CA ASN A 269 -4.67 -15.82 16.78
C ASN A 269 -5.76 -15.69 17.86
N LYS A 270 -5.88 -14.51 18.49
CA LYS A 270 -6.91 -14.24 19.50
C LYS A 270 -8.32 -14.25 18.91
N TYR A 271 -8.49 -13.75 17.71
CA TYR A 271 -9.80 -13.57 17.07
C TYR A 271 -10.09 -14.59 15.97
N GLN A 272 -9.14 -15.46 15.64
CA GLN A 272 -9.41 -16.66 14.89
C GLN A 272 -9.93 -17.72 15.87
N VAL A 273 -11.23 -17.91 15.88
CA VAL A 273 -11.78 -19.10 16.53
C VAL A 273 -11.48 -20.26 15.59
N THR A 274 -10.44 -21.01 15.90
CA THR A 274 -10.27 -22.33 15.29
C THR A 274 -11.43 -23.18 15.78
N PRO A 275 -12.23 -23.79 14.90
CA PRO A 275 -13.28 -24.71 15.31
C PRO A 275 -12.74 -25.90 16.05
#